data_9877595659fdc4adc0d553b9b76ded76
#
_entry.id   9877595659fdc4adc0d553b9b76ded76
#
_cell.length_a   1.000
_cell.length_b   1.000
_cell.length_c   1.000
_cell.angle_alpha   90.00
_cell.angle_beta   90.00
_cell.angle_gamma   90.00
#
_symmetry.space_group_name_H-M   'P 1'
#
loop_
_entity.id
_entity.type
_entity.pdbx_description
1 polymer ?
#
loop_
_entity_poly.entity_id
_entity_poly.type
_entity_poly.pdbx_seq_one_letter_code
_entity_poly.pdbx_strand_id
1 'polypeptide(L)'
;MRIACLGGGPAGLYFAISMKLQDPSHDIVVFERNRADDTFGWGVVLSDETLDNLAANDPVSAERIREHFAYWDDIAVVHKGVKTVSTGHGFCGIGRRKLLLLLQERAGELGVEMRFETDATETSIDQYRREYDLVLAADGLNSRTRQTYAEHFKPDIDVRACKFVWLGTHQTFNDAFTFIFEKTELGWVWAHAYQFDNDTATFIV
;
A
#
# COMPACT_ATOMS: atom_id res chain seq x y z
N MET A 1 6.34 -25.66 -2.35
CA MET A 1 7.16 -24.88 -3.33
C MET A 1 8.10 -23.94 -2.58
N ARG A 2 9.26 -23.66 -3.16
CA ARG A 2 10.14 -22.56 -2.73
C ARG A 2 9.78 -21.30 -3.51
N ILE A 3 9.43 -20.22 -2.82
CA ILE A 3 8.91 -18.98 -3.40
C ILE A 3 9.79 -17.80 -2.98
N ALA A 4 10.24 -16.99 -3.95
CA ALA A 4 10.92 -15.74 -3.69
C ALA A 4 9.98 -14.56 -3.99
N CYS A 5 9.76 -13.69 -3.01
CA CYS A 5 9.06 -12.42 -3.20
C CYS A 5 10.09 -11.27 -3.23
N LEU A 6 10.21 -10.60 -4.35
CA LEU A 6 11.12 -9.48 -4.53
C LEU A 6 10.39 -8.18 -4.23
N GLY A 7 10.54 -7.69 -2.99
CA GLY A 7 9.87 -6.54 -2.40
C GLY A 7 8.96 -6.92 -1.23
N GLY A 8 9.26 -6.35 -0.05
CA GLY A 8 8.54 -6.51 1.21
C GLY A 8 7.47 -5.44 1.46
N GLY A 9 6.95 -4.81 0.41
CA GLY A 9 5.78 -3.95 0.50
C GLY A 9 4.48 -4.73 0.70
N PRO A 10 3.31 -4.03 0.85
CA PRO A 10 2.04 -4.69 1.10
C PRO A 10 1.69 -5.79 0.10
N ALA A 11 2.02 -5.61 -1.18
CA ALA A 11 1.72 -6.60 -2.22
C ALA A 11 2.52 -7.90 -2.02
N GLY A 12 3.83 -7.80 -1.76
CA GLY A 12 4.70 -8.97 -1.55
C GLY A 12 4.36 -9.71 -0.26
N LEU A 13 4.14 -8.97 0.83
CA LEU A 13 3.76 -9.55 2.12
C LEU A 13 2.40 -10.23 2.06
N TYR A 14 1.38 -9.56 1.48
CA TYR A 14 0.04 -10.13 1.43
C TYR A 14 -0.05 -11.35 0.49
N PHE A 15 0.72 -11.35 -0.59
CA PHE A 15 0.89 -12.55 -1.41
C PHE A 15 1.52 -13.70 -0.62
N ALA A 16 2.59 -13.43 0.14
CA ALA A 16 3.25 -14.45 0.96
C ALA A 16 2.29 -15.02 2.03
N ILE A 17 1.51 -14.16 2.70
CA ILE A 17 0.43 -14.56 3.62
C ILE A 17 -0.57 -15.49 2.92
N SER A 18 -1.09 -15.06 1.77
CA SER A 18 -2.09 -15.82 1.01
C SER A 18 -1.57 -17.21 0.60
N MET A 19 -0.33 -17.30 0.15
CA MET A 19 0.29 -18.58 -0.23
C MET A 19 0.48 -19.50 0.97
N LYS A 20 0.88 -18.96 2.13
CA LYS A 20 1.00 -19.73 3.37
C LYS A 20 -0.34 -20.23 3.91
N LEU A 21 -1.41 -19.45 3.73
CA LEU A 21 -2.77 -19.87 4.11
C LEU A 21 -3.29 -20.98 3.20
N GLN A 22 -2.94 -20.97 1.92
CA GLN A 22 -3.31 -22.03 0.99
C GLN A 22 -2.57 -23.35 1.26
N ASP A 23 -1.26 -23.26 1.52
CA ASP A 23 -0.44 -24.41 1.84
C ASP A 23 0.72 -23.99 2.78
N PRO A 24 0.62 -24.32 4.08
CA PRO A 24 1.67 -24.02 5.06
C PRO A 24 3.05 -24.62 4.76
N SER A 25 3.10 -25.64 3.89
CA SER A 25 4.35 -26.30 3.51
C SER A 25 5.21 -25.46 2.53
N HIS A 26 4.67 -24.37 1.98
CA HIS A 26 5.44 -23.48 1.12
C HIS A 26 6.61 -22.87 1.90
N ASP A 27 7.79 -22.90 1.28
CA ASP A 27 8.99 -22.20 1.78
C ASP A 27 9.09 -20.85 1.08
N ILE A 28 8.79 -19.78 1.82
CA ILE A 28 8.65 -18.43 1.25
C ILE A 28 9.65 -17.48 1.86
N VAL A 29 10.43 -16.81 1.01
CA VAL A 29 11.37 -15.76 1.39
C VAL A 29 10.94 -14.44 0.74
N VAL A 30 10.80 -13.40 1.56
CA VAL A 30 10.57 -12.02 1.13
C VAL A 30 11.87 -11.24 1.25
N PHE A 31 12.34 -10.66 0.15
CA PHE A 31 13.52 -9.80 0.10
C PHE A 31 13.09 -8.35 0.09
N GLU A 32 13.57 -7.56 1.06
CA GLU A 32 13.25 -6.13 1.16
C GLU A 32 14.55 -5.32 1.36
N ARG A 33 14.75 -4.33 0.49
CA ARG A 33 15.96 -3.50 0.53
C ARG A 33 16.01 -2.51 1.69
N ASN A 34 14.86 -2.13 2.22
CA ASN A 34 14.75 -1.21 3.35
C ASN A 34 14.77 -1.98 4.68
N ARG A 35 14.86 -1.25 5.76
CA ARG A 35 14.68 -1.79 7.12
C ARG A 35 13.20 -2.17 7.31
N ALA A 36 12.94 -3.02 8.29
CA ALA A 36 11.60 -3.54 8.56
C ALA A 36 10.53 -2.46 8.77
N ASP A 37 10.92 -1.37 9.42
CA ASP A 37 10.00 -0.29 9.81
C ASP A 37 10.05 0.93 8.89
N ASP A 38 10.86 0.89 7.83
CA ASP A 38 10.97 1.97 6.86
C ASP A 38 9.77 1.98 5.90
N THR A 39 9.12 3.14 5.81
CA THR A 39 8.07 3.38 4.83
C THR A 39 8.07 4.83 4.36
N PHE A 40 7.48 5.07 3.22
CA PHE A 40 7.34 6.41 2.63
C PHE A 40 5.88 6.83 2.64
N GLY A 41 5.65 8.13 2.93
CA GLY A 41 4.30 8.70 3.01
C GLY A 41 3.63 8.48 4.36
N TRP A 42 2.35 8.84 4.47
CA TRP A 42 1.63 8.96 5.73
C TRP A 42 0.55 7.89 5.86
N GLY A 43 -0.66 8.17 5.44
CA GLY A 43 -1.77 7.23 5.47
C GLY A 43 -2.09 6.63 4.11
N VAL A 44 -2.85 5.56 4.11
CA VAL A 44 -3.51 4.98 2.93
C VAL A 44 -4.99 4.85 3.22
N VAL A 45 -5.79 4.94 2.16
CA VAL A 45 -7.24 4.72 2.20
C VAL A 45 -7.54 3.34 1.64
N LEU A 46 -8.41 2.62 2.33
CA LEU A 46 -8.99 1.36 1.87
C LEU A 46 -10.50 1.52 1.78
N SER A 47 -11.12 0.92 0.78
CA SER A 47 -12.59 0.83 0.68
C SER A 47 -13.11 -0.37 1.47
N ASP A 48 -14.41 -0.38 1.78
CA ASP A 48 -15.08 -1.52 2.39
C ASP A 48 -14.89 -2.79 1.56
N GLU A 49 -14.99 -2.71 0.23
CA GLU A 49 -14.74 -3.84 -0.66
C GLU A 49 -13.32 -4.41 -0.50
N THR A 50 -12.32 -3.55 -0.33
CA THR A 50 -10.94 -3.99 -0.07
C THR A 50 -10.85 -4.73 1.26
N LEU A 51 -11.49 -4.22 2.31
CA LEU A 51 -11.53 -4.87 3.61
C LEU A 51 -12.28 -6.22 3.58
N ASP A 52 -13.36 -6.31 2.81
CA ASP A 52 -14.12 -7.54 2.65
C ASP A 52 -13.30 -8.60 1.89
N ASN A 53 -12.56 -8.20 0.86
CA ASN A 53 -11.64 -9.09 0.15
C ASN A 53 -10.49 -9.57 1.05
N LEU A 54 -9.94 -8.67 1.89
CA LEU A 54 -8.95 -9.05 2.89
C LEU A 54 -9.54 -10.04 3.90
N ALA A 55 -10.76 -9.78 4.41
CA ALA A 55 -11.44 -10.64 5.36
C ALA A 55 -11.77 -12.01 4.79
N ALA A 56 -12.14 -12.10 3.52
CA ALA A 56 -12.43 -13.36 2.83
C ALA A 56 -11.17 -14.24 2.68
N ASN A 57 -9.99 -13.63 2.51
CA ASN A 57 -8.73 -14.37 2.35
C ASN A 57 -8.00 -14.60 3.67
N ASP A 58 -7.86 -13.58 4.52
CA ASP A 58 -7.26 -13.68 5.87
C ASP A 58 -8.02 -12.82 6.88
N PRO A 59 -9.02 -13.39 7.57
CA PRO A 59 -9.78 -12.68 8.60
C PRO A 59 -8.92 -12.07 9.69
N VAL A 60 -7.80 -12.69 10.03
CA VAL A 60 -6.88 -12.19 11.07
C VAL A 60 -6.23 -10.87 10.66
N SER A 61 -5.70 -10.78 9.44
CA SER A 61 -5.17 -9.51 8.92
C SER A 61 -6.24 -8.42 8.86
N ALA A 62 -7.44 -8.76 8.37
CA ALA A 62 -8.54 -7.81 8.26
C ALA A 62 -8.97 -7.24 9.62
N GLU A 63 -9.08 -8.09 10.64
CA GLU A 63 -9.45 -7.66 11.99
C GLU A 63 -8.39 -6.75 12.60
N ARG A 64 -7.11 -7.11 12.52
CA ARG A 64 -6.01 -6.27 13.00
C ARG A 64 -5.96 -4.90 12.31
N ILE A 65 -6.26 -4.85 11.00
CA ILE A 65 -6.36 -3.58 10.28
C ILE A 65 -7.55 -2.77 10.82
N ARG A 66 -8.72 -3.40 11.04
CA ARG A 66 -9.91 -2.73 11.60
C ARG A 66 -9.69 -2.14 12.98
N GLU A 67 -8.87 -2.76 13.82
CA GLU A 67 -8.53 -2.23 15.16
C GLU A 67 -7.69 -0.95 15.13
N HIS A 68 -7.09 -0.61 14.00
CA HIS A 68 -6.10 0.46 13.87
C HIS A 68 -6.41 1.49 12.78
N PHE A 69 -7.62 1.51 12.24
CA PHE A 69 -7.99 2.48 11.22
C PHE A 69 -8.93 3.58 11.74
N ALA A 70 -8.94 4.72 11.06
CA ALA A 70 -10.00 5.70 11.13
C ALA A 70 -11.04 5.41 10.05
N TYR A 71 -12.34 5.36 10.39
CA TYR A 71 -13.43 5.07 9.45
C TYR A 71 -14.27 6.31 9.19
N TRP A 72 -14.74 6.50 7.97
CA TRP A 72 -15.72 7.50 7.57
C TRP A 72 -16.54 6.99 6.38
N ASP A 73 -17.80 7.46 6.32
CA ASP A 73 -18.76 7.08 5.28
C ASP A 73 -18.94 8.17 4.23
N ASP A 74 -18.42 9.35 4.46
CA ASP A 74 -18.66 10.54 3.69
C ASP A 74 -17.48 10.92 2.78
N ILE A 75 -17.83 11.49 1.63
CA ILE A 75 -16.91 12.27 0.79
C ILE A 75 -17.36 13.74 0.85
N ALA A 76 -16.44 14.63 1.14
CA ALA A 76 -16.66 16.08 1.11
C ALA A 76 -15.89 16.70 -0.05
N VAL A 77 -16.56 17.55 -0.82
CA VAL A 77 -15.95 18.38 -1.86
C VAL A 77 -16.08 19.83 -1.46
N VAL A 78 -14.95 20.53 -1.36
CA VAL A 78 -14.91 21.97 -1.10
C VAL A 78 -14.49 22.70 -2.36
N HIS A 79 -15.34 23.59 -2.84
CA HIS A 79 -15.07 24.44 -4.00
C HIS A 79 -15.58 25.85 -3.73
N LYS A 80 -14.72 26.86 -3.90
CA LYS A 80 -15.03 28.29 -3.61
C LYS A 80 -15.61 28.50 -2.22
N GLY A 81 -15.08 27.78 -1.21
CA GLY A 81 -15.54 27.87 0.18
C GLY A 81 -16.89 27.16 0.47
N VAL A 82 -17.52 26.55 -0.52
CA VAL A 82 -18.76 25.77 -0.33
C VAL A 82 -18.41 24.31 -0.18
N LYS A 83 -18.84 23.70 0.94
CA LYS A 83 -18.68 22.25 1.22
C LYS A 83 -19.96 21.53 0.77
N THR A 84 -19.79 20.53 -0.09
CA THR A 84 -20.83 19.58 -0.47
C THR A 84 -20.44 18.20 0.03
N VAL A 85 -21.38 17.46 0.59
CA VAL A 85 -21.12 16.13 1.19
C VAL A 85 -21.98 15.09 0.47
N SER A 86 -21.38 13.94 0.17
CA SER A 86 -22.03 12.73 -0.30
C SER A 86 -21.76 11.61 0.70
N THR A 87 -22.78 10.82 1.04
CA THR A 87 -22.73 9.77 2.08
C THR A 87 -22.84 8.37 1.47
N GLY A 88 -22.53 7.33 2.23
CA GLY A 88 -22.70 5.94 1.83
C GLY A 88 -21.53 5.37 0.99
N HIS A 89 -20.31 5.82 1.23
CA HIS A 89 -19.14 5.41 0.45
C HIS A 89 -18.28 4.35 1.12
N GLY A 90 -18.21 4.34 2.45
CA GLY A 90 -17.45 3.36 3.24
C GLY A 90 -15.94 3.36 2.95
N PHE A 91 -15.18 4.16 3.72
CA PHE A 91 -13.72 4.21 3.62
C PHE A 91 -13.06 4.09 4.98
N CYS A 92 -11.85 3.59 5.01
CA CYS A 92 -10.99 3.71 6.18
C CYS A 92 -9.60 4.20 5.82
N GLY A 93 -8.98 4.93 6.75
CA GLY A 93 -7.60 5.37 6.67
C GLY A 93 -6.75 4.66 7.71
N ILE A 94 -5.59 4.18 7.32
CA ILE A 94 -4.60 3.59 8.22
C ILE A 94 -3.21 4.12 7.91
N GLY A 95 -2.39 4.34 8.94
CA GLY A 95 -0.99 4.71 8.74
C GLY A 95 -0.23 3.65 7.94
N ARG A 96 0.51 4.06 6.91
CA ARG A 96 1.28 3.12 6.05
C ARG A 96 2.24 2.25 6.85
N ARG A 97 2.94 2.86 7.82
CA ARG A 97 3.86 2.12 8.69
C ARG A 97 3.12 1.08 9.53
N LYS A 98 1.95 1.45 10.08
CA LYS A 98 1.13 0.51 10.85
C LYS A 98 0.67 -0.66 10.00
N LEU A 99 0.13 -0.39 8.80
CA LEU A 99 -0.28 -1.45 7.86
C LEU A 99 0.89 -2.38 7.53
N LEU A 100 2.07 -1.82 7.23
CA LEU A 100 3.25 -2.60 6.91
C LEU A 100 3.65 -3.53 8.05
N LEU A 101 3.70 -3.01 9.29
CA LEU A 101 4.07 -3.79 10.47
C LEU A 101 3.06 -4.91 10.78
N LEU A 102 1.76 -4.65 10.63
CA LEU A 102 0.72 -5.68 10.81
C LEU A 102 0.87 -6.83 9.79
N LEU A 103 1.17 -6.51 8.54
CA LEU A 103 1.40 -7.53 7.51
C LEU A 103 2.71 -8.30 7.75
N GLN A 104 3.78 -7.64 8.21
CA GLN A 104 5.03 -8.30 8.56
C GLN A 104 4.85 -9.25 9.74
N GLU A 105 4.16 -8.82 10.79
CA GLU A 105 3.83 -9.65 11.94
C GLU A 105 3.06 -10.89 11.51
N ARG A 106 2.00 -10.71 10.71
CA ARG A 106 1.18 -11.82 10.21
C ARG A 106 1.98 -12.79 9.33
N ALA A 107 2.80 -12.28 8.42
CA ALA A 107 3.67 -13.10 7.58
C ALA A 107 4.65 -13.93 8.43
N GLY A 108 5.25 -13.32 9.47
CA GLY A 108 6.15 -13.99 10.41
C GLY A 108 5.45 -15.11 11.21
N GLU A 109 4.22 -14.88 11.69
CA GLU A 109 3.41 -15.90 12.38
C GLU A 109 3.14 -17.11 11.49
N LEU A 110 2.99 -16.89 10.19
CA LEU A 110 2.78 -17.97 9.22
C LEU A 110 4.08 -18.65 8.76
N GLY A 111 5.22 -18.22 9.30
CA GLY A 111 6.53 -18.79 8.98
C GLY A 111 7.11 -18.32 7.64
N VAL A 112 6.81 -17.10 7.22
CA VAL A 112 7.47 -16.46 6.09
C VAL A 112 8.83 -15.92 6.55
N GLU A 113 9.91 -16.27 5.85
CA GLU A 113 11.22 -15.67 6.07
C GLU A 113 11.27 -14.27 5.44
N MET A 114 11.68 -13.26 6.22
CA MET A 114 11.83 -11.89 5.73
C MET A 114 13.30 -11.47 5.86
N ARG A 115 13.92 -11.11 4.74
CA ARG A 115 15.30 -10.61 4.65
C ARG A 115 15.26 -9.13 4.33
N PHE A 116 15.37 -8.32 5.38
CA PHE A 116 15.47 -6.86 5.27
C PHE A 116 16.89 -6.43 4.89
N GLU A 117 17.04 -5.17 4.48
CA GLU A 117 18.31 -4.58 4.05
C GLU A 117 19.00 -5.43 2.95
N THR A 118 18.17 -6.09 2.13
CA THR A 118 18.60 -6.99 1.06
C THR A 118 17.98 -6.55 -0.25
N ASP A 119 18.76 -5.90 -1.11
CA ASP A 119 18.31 -5.49 -2.43
C ASP A 119 18.29 -6.70 -3.39
N ALA A 120 17.11 -7.24 -3.61
CA ALA A 120 16.92 -8.37 -4.53
C ALA A 120 17.39 -8.10 -5.97
N THR A 121 17.60 -6.82 -6.33
CA THR A 121 18.07 -6.44 -7.66
C THR A 121 19.58 -6.54 -7.85
N GLU A 122 20.35 -6.76 -6.77
CA GLU A 122 21.77 -7.08 -6.84
C GLU A 122 22.01 -8.49 -7.37
N THR A 123 21.02 -9.36 -7.24
CA THR A 123 21.01 -10.72 -7.81
C THR A 123 20.18 -10.73 -9.08
N SER A 124 20.65 -11.42 -10.11
CA SER A 124 19.89 -11.54 -11.36
C SER A 124 18.61 -12.35 -11.13
N ILE A 125 17.52 -11.95 -11.78
CA ILE A 125 16.25 -12.69 -11.73
C ILE A 125 16.40 -14.14 -12.22
N ASP A 126 17.27 -14.37 -13.19
CA ASP A 126 17.55 -15.72 -13.68
C ASP A 126 18.22 -16.60 -12.61
N GLN A 127 18.95 -16.00 -11.65
CA GLN A 127 19.46 -16.75 -10.51
C GLN A 127 18.32 -17.13 -9.56
N TYR A 128 17.41 -16.21 -9.20
CA TYR A 128 16.23 -16.54 -8.42
C TYR A 128 15.39 -17.63 -9.07
N ARG A 129 15.19 -17.58 -10.40
CA ARG A 129 14.44 -18.59 -11.16
C ARG A 129 15.10 -19.98 -11.17
N ARG A 130 16.38 -20.07 -10.93
CA ARG A 130 17.07 -21.37 -10.74
C ARG A 130 16.95 -21.91 -9.34
N GLU A 131 16.83 -21.03 -8.35
CA GLU A 131 16.84 -21.39 -6.93
C GLU A 131 15.41 -21.58 -6.37
N TYR A 132 14.41 -20.94 -6.97
CA TYR A 132 13.02 -20.92 -6.51
C TYR A 132 12.08 -21.46 -7.59
N ASP A 133 11.01 -22.12 -7.15
CA ASP A 133 9.98 -22.66 -8.02
C ASP A 133 9.07 -21.55 -8.58
N LEU A 134 8.91 -20.46 -7.82
CA LEU A 134 8.16 -19.26 -8.19
C LEU A 134 8.90 -18.01 -7.75
N VAL A 135 8.97 -17.00 -8.61
CA VAL A 135 9.50 -15.67 -8.30
C VAL A 135 8.41 -14.63 -8.51
N LEU A 136 7.99 -13.98 -7.42
CA LEU A 136 7.06 -12.85 -7.47
C LEU A 136 7.84 -11.55 -7.48
N ALA A 137 7.66 -10.72 -8.52
CA ALA A 137 8.19 -9.37 -8.56
C ALA A 137 7.16 -8.38 -7.97
N ALA A 138 7.41 -7.94 -6.74
CA ALA A 138 6.63 -6.93 -6.02
C ALA A 138 7.50 -5.70 -5.68
N ASP A 139 8.48 -5.40 -6.55
CA ASP A 139 9.53 -4.39 -6.39
C ASP A 139 9.06 -2.95 -6.69
N GLY A 140 7.75 -2.74 -6.80
CA GLY A 140 7.07 -1.45 -6.70
C GLY A 140 7.07 -0.61 -7.98
N LEU A 141 6.81 0.71 -7.80
CA LEU A 141 6.62 1.65 -8.91
C LEU A 141 7.84 1.70 -9.86
N ASN A 142 9.03 1.70 -9.30
CA ASN A 142 10.29 1.77 -10.05
C ASN A 142 10.87 0.37 -10.32
N SER A 143 10.02 -0.63 -10.52
CA SER A 143 10.39 -2.03 -10.69
C SER A 143 11.52 -2.22 -11.71
N ARG A 144 12.63 -2.74 -11.25
CA ARG A 144 13.76 -3.16 -12.12
C ARG A 144 13.42 -4.45 -12.85
N THR A 145 12.64 -5.33 -12.23
CA THR A 145 12.15 -6.54 -12.89
C THR A 145 11.33 -6.20 -14.13
N ARG A 146 10.38 -5.27 -14.00
CA ARG A 146 9.57 -4.80 -15.13
C ARG A 146 10.45 -4.21 -16.25
N GLN A 147 11.48 -3.43 -15.88
CA GLN A 147 12.40 -2.84 -16.84
C GLN A 147 13.26 -3.91 -17.56
N THR A 148 13.79 -4.89 -16.81
CA THR A 148 14.60 -5.98 -17.35
C THR A 148 13.83 -6.83 -18.36
N TYR A 149 12.54 -7.06 -18.10
CA TYR A 149 11.67 -7.86 -18.96
C TYR A 149 10.66 -7.03 -19.74
N ALA A 150 11.00 -5.77 -20.07
CA ALA A 150 10.11 -4.84 -20.75
C ALA A 150 9.61 -5.37 -22.11
N GLU A 151 10.47 -6.05 -22.88
CA GLU A 151 10.11 -6.70 -24.14
C GLU A 151 8.99 -7.74 -23.97
N HIS A 152 8.99 -8.45 -22.84
CA HIS A 152 8.00 -9.47 -22.53
C HIS A 152 6.72 -8.88 -21.93
N PHE A 153 6.85 -7.99 -20.94
CA PHE A 153 5.71 -7.40 -20.24
C PHE A 153 5.03 -6.27 -21.01
N LYS A 154 5.75 -5.64 -21.96
CA LYS A 154 5.25 -4.51 -22.77
C LYS A 154 4.55 -3.44 -21.93
N PRO A 155 5.22 -2.90 -20.90
CA PRO A 155 4.58 -1.94 -20.00
C PRO A 155 4.20 -0.67 -20.77
N ASP A 156 2.98 -0.19 -20.55
CA ASP A 156 2.53 1.13 -20.97
C ASP A 156 2.63 2.08 -19.77
N ILE A 157 3.55 3.06 -19.85
CA ILE A 157 3.86 4.00 -18.77
C ILE A 157 3.62 5.42 -19.24
N ASP A 158 2.55 6.04 -18.74
CA ASP A 158 2.24 7.44 -18.99
C ASP A 158 2.68 8.30 -17.78
N VAL A 159 3.71 9.11 -17.97
CA VAL A 159 4.23 10.03 -16.95
C VAL A 159 3.54 11.38 -17.07
N ARG A 160 2.65 11.68 -16.13
CA ARG A 160 1.92 12.94 -16.10
C ARG A 160 2.81 14.13 -15.76
N ALA A 161 2.49 15.29 -16.32
CA ALA A 161 3.21 16.54 -16.07
C ALA A 161 2.89 17.15 -14.70
N CYS A 162 1.71 16.85 -14.13
CA CYS A 162 1.31 17.36 -12.82
C CYS A 162 2.28 16.87 -11.72
N LYS A 163 2.43 17.68 -10.69
CA LYS A 163 3.23 17.38 -9.51
C LYS A 163 2.31 17.27 -8.32
N PHE A 164 2.74 16.53 -7.31
CA PHE A 164 2.05 16.48 -6.03
C PHE A 164 3.06 16.54 -4.88
N VAL A 165 2.58 17.00 -3.73
CA VAL A 165 3.31 16.95 -2.45
C VAL A 165 2.45 16.17 -1.47
N TRP A 166 3.05 15.18 -0.82
CA TRP A 166 2.38 14.34 0.15
C TRP A 166 2.80 14.74 1.57
N LEU A 167 1.89 15.38 2.28
CA LEU A 167 2.11 15.95 3.60
C LEU A 167 1.33 15.18 4.68
N GLY A 168 1.84 15.23 5.92
CA GLY A 168 1.11 14.92 7.13
C GLY A 168 0.70 16.20 7.84
N THR A 169 -0.45 16.21 8.51
CA THR A 169 -0.95 17.36 9.27
C THR A 169 -1.66 16.90 10.54
N HIS A 170 -1.62 17.71 11.58
CA HIS A 170 -2.43 17.56 12.79
C HIS A 170 -3.81 18.24 12.70
N GLN A 171 -4.13 18.85 11.56
CA GLN A 171 -5.50 19.27 11.29
C GLN A 171 -6.37 18.02 11.09
N THR A 172 -7.47 17.93 11.81
CA THR A 172 -8.37 16.77 11.76
C THR A 172 -9.32 16.83 10.57
N PHE A 173 -9.56 15.65 9.97
CA PHE A 173 -10.50 15.40 8.87
C PHE A 173 -11.34 14.16 9.22
N ASN A 174 -12.01 14.20 10.38
CA ASN A 174 -12.65 13.02 10.97
C ASN A 174 -14.01 12.68 10.35
N ASP A 175 -14.60 13.61 9.60
CA ASP A 175 -15.97 13.51 9.13
C ASP A 175 -16.09 13.01 7.70
N ALA A 176 -15.03 13.12 6.91
CA ALA A 176 -15.10 12.77 5.50
C ALA A 176 -13.72 12.62 4.83
N PHE A 177 -13.66 11.84 3.76
CA PHE A 177 -12.60 11.97 2.77
C PHE A 177 -12.79 13.28 2.02
N THR A 178 -11.95 14.27 2.28
CA THR A 178 -12.16 15.66 1.84
C THR A 178 -11.34 16.00 0.61
N PHE A 179 -11.99 16.49 -0.42
CA PHE A 179 -11.39 17.03 -1.64
C PHE A 179 -11.59 18.54 -1.69
N ILE A 180 -10.50 19.29 -1.92
CA ILE A 180 -10.52 20.75 -2.00
C ILE A 180 -10.04 21.14 -3.39
N PHE A 181 -10.82 21.95 -4.10
CA PHE A 181 -10.49 22.43 -5.44
C PHE A 181 -10.40 23.95 -5.45
N GLU A 182 -9.24 24.46 -5.85
CA GLU A 182 -8.98 25.89 -5.98
C GLU A 182 -8.46 26.23 -7.38
N LYS A 183 -9.03 27.27 -7.98
CA LYS A 183 -8.55 27.80 -9.24
C LYS A 183 -7.60 28.97 -9.00
N THR A 184 -6.35 28.81 -9.44
CA THR A 184 -5.31 29.83 -9.36
C THR A 184 -5.02 30.41 -10.75
N GLU A 185 -4.17 31.43 -10.81
CA GLU A 185 -3.67 31.98 -12.08
C GLU A 185 -2.86 30.96 -12.88
N LEU A 186 -2.22 29.99 -12.20
CA LEU A 186 -1.40 28.94 -12.81
C LEU A 186 -2.23 27.69 -13.20
N GLY A 187 -3.53 27.68 -12.93
CA GLY A 187 -4.40 26.53 -13.23
C GLY A 187 -5.13 26.02 -12.00
N TRP A 188 -5.62 24.80 -12.10
CA TRP A 188 -6.30 24.13 -11.00
C TRP A 188 -5.30 23.50 -10.04
N VAL A 189 -5.46 23.80 -8.76
CA VAL A 189 -4.85 23.09 -7.63
C VAL A 189 -5.95 22.32 -6.91
N TRP A 190 -5.70 21.07 -6.59
CA TRP A 190 -6.61 20.31 -5.76
C TRP A 190 -5.84 19.60 -4.67
N ALA A 191 -6.47 19.46 -3.53
CA ALA A 191 -5.95 18.69 -2.42
C ALA A 191 -6.94 17.63 -2.03
N HIS A 192 -6.46 16.54 -1.46
CA HIS A 192 -7.29 15.60 -0.74
C HIS A 192 -6.69 15.29 0.62
N ALA A 193 -7.58 15.18 1.60
CA ALA A 193 -7.21 14.97 2.99
C ALA A 193 -8.11 13.92 3.63
N TYR A 194 -7.51 13.11 4.48
CA TYR A 194 -8.19 12.08 5.26
C TYR A 194 -7.42 11.73 6.52
N GLN A 195 -8.15 11.42 7.58
CA GLN A 195 -7.60 10.94 8.83
C GLN A 195 -7.07 9.52 8.68
N PHE A 196 -5.99 9.16 9.36
CA PHE A 196 -5.49 7.78 9.37
C PHE A 196 -5.10 7.29 10.78
N ASP A 197 -5.07 8.18 11.76
CA ASP A 197 -4.99 7.89 13.19
C ASP A 197 -5.70 8.98 14.02
N ASN A 198 -5.53 8.98 15.33
CA ASN A 198 -6.30 9.86 16.22
C ASN A 198 -5.99 11.35 16.06
N ASP A 199 -4.78 11.72 15.65
CA ASP A 199 -4.29 13.09 15.63
C ASP A 199 -3.57 13.49 14.34
N THR A 200 -3.48 12.58 13.37
CA THR A 200 -2.74 12.83 12.12
C THR A 200 -3.59 12.50 10.90
N ALA A 201 -3.59 13.41 9.94
CA ALA A 201 -4.22 13.23 8.64
C ALA A 201 -3.19 13.32 7.52
N THR A 202 -3.47 12.62 6.43
CA THR A 202 -2.80 12.83 5.15
C THR A 202 -3.37 14.08 4.49
N PHE A 203 -2.50 14.88 3.88
CA PHE A 203 -2.87 16.04 3.07
C PHE A 203 -2.02 16.04 1.80
N ILE A 204 -2.63 15.71 0.67
CA ILE A 204 -1.94 15.65 -0.63
C ILE A 204 -2.42 16.80 -1.50
N VAL A 205 -1.47 17.56 -2.04
CA VAL A 205 -1.72 18.69 -2.94
C VAL A 205 -1.10 18.42 -4.29
#